data_35b69b261fcc7f936f15159fc80cd766
#
_entry.id   35b69b261fcc7f936f15159fc80cd766
#
_cell.length_a   1.000
_cell.length_b   1.000
_cell.length_c   1.000
_cell.angle_alpha   90.00
_cell.angle_beta   90.00
_cell.angle_gamma   90.00
#
_symmetry.space_group_name_H-M   'P 1'
#
loop_
_entity.id
_entity.type
_entity.pdbx_description
1 polymer ?
#
loop_
_entity_poly.entity_id
_entity_poly.type
_entity_poly.pdbx_seq_one_letter_code
_entity_poly.pdbx_strand_id
1 'polypeptide(L)'
;LGAGGVRALAALGLSPTVYHMNEGHSAFLAIERIRMLMAEHGVSFAEAREHVFASNVFTTHTPVPAGNEVFGTDLVRRYFHAFANELGLPWQEFLGLGQIPSGRSPDFGMTVFALRTAAFTNGVARLHAETSRRMWRDLWPSLPEAEVPVRSVTNGIHTRSWLSHDVAELFLRYMGPRFLEKPADPSVWERVESIPPVELWRNHQVRKERLVFFVRKRLKAQLQRQGAGAPAVRAAEEVLHPEALTIGFSRRFATYKRAGLLFRQPERLIRLLTSSDRPVQIVFAGKAHPQDVPAKEIIKSVVHFASDPRIRHRLVFLEDYDINVARYLVQGVDVWLNTPRRPLEASGTSGMKAAANGALNVSVLDGWWCEGYAPDAGWAIGRGEVYADPEEQDRVESEALFNLLESEIVPLYYDRDKGGLPREWIGMMKTSIRKLGAYFNTHRMVREYVETCYLPAHRAGRKLLEGGMAGAKALAAWRSRVAAAWGDLSVRLEDSRWDKEVPVGAAVGVTVRAKLGSLSPEDVAVEVYYGPLDTAGEIHEGAIAEARHDGRDGDGDLFRAEIPCKTTGRYGFAARIVPRHPDLVNALTPLLLTWE
;
A
#
# COMPACT_ATOMS: atom_id res chain seq x y z
N LEU A 1 -7.38 -21.97 1.22
CA LEU A 1 -7.86 -20.88 2.06
C LEU A 1 -9.16 -20.29 1.50
N GLY A 2 -9.17 -19.82 0.24
CA GLY A 2 -10.33 -19.16 -0.36
C GLY A 2 -11.58 -20.02 -0.42
N ALA A 3 -11.57 -21.10 -1.19
CA ALA A 3 -12.73 -21.98 -1.34
C ALA A 3 -13.17 -22.61 0.00
N GLY A 4 -12.23 -23.11 0.80
CA GLY A 4 -12.53 -23.66 2.13
C GLY A 4 -13.12 -22.63 3.10
N GLY A 5 -12.68 -21.38 3.01
CA GLY A 5 -13.22 -20.28 3.83
C GLY A 5 -14.69 -20.00 3.52
N VAL A 6 -15.07 -19.96 2.24
CA VAL A 6 -16.47 -19.77 1.83
C VAL A 6 -17.34 -20.93 2.31
N ARG A 7 -16.88 -22.18 2.14
CA ARG A 7 -17.60 -23.37 2.63
C ARG A 7 -17.78 -23.37 4.15
N ALA A 8 -16.75 -22.95 4.88
CA ALA A 8 -16.80 -22.87 6.34
C ALA A 8 -17.82 -21.82 6.79
N LEU A 9 -17.88 -20.65 6.16
CA LEU A 9 -18.89 -19.64 6.45
C LEU A 9 -20.29 -20.16 6.20
N ALA A 10 -20.53 -20.80 5.05
CA ALA A 10 -21.82 -21.41 4.74
C ALA A 10 -22.23 -22.49 5.75
N ALA A 11 -21.29 -23.37 6.15
CA ALA A 11 -21.55 -24.40 7.16
C ALA A 11 -21.88 -23.82 8.54
N LEU A 12 -21.39 -22.61 8.86
CA LEU A 12 -21.71 -21.86 10.07
C LEU A 12 -23.02 -21.05 9.96
N GLY A 13 -23.72 -21.13 8.84
CA GLY A 13 -24.94 -20.35 8.58
C GLY A 13 -24.69 -18.85 8.35
N LEU A 14 -23.46 -18.47 8.01
CA LEU A 14 -23.08 -17.09 7.71
C LEU A 14 -23.15 -16.84 6.21
N SER A 15 -23.88 -15.80 5.80
CA SER A 15 -24.04 -15.39 4.41
C SER A 15 -23.56 -13.95 4.20
N PRO A 16 -22.23 -13.72 4.09
CA PRO A 16 -21.69 -12.39 3.82
C PRO A 16 -22.15 -11.87 2.47
N THR A 17 -22.44 -10.57 2.41
CA THR A 17 -22.82 -9.90 1.16
C THR A 17 -21.62 -9.33 0.40
N VAL A 18 -20.49 -9.17 1.08
CA VAL A 18 -19.21 -8.71 0.51
C VAL A 18 -18.11 -9.64 0.97
N TYR A 19 -17.21 -9.98 0.07
CA TYR A 19 -16.02 -10.79 0.36
C TYR A 19 -14.77 -9.98 0.05
N HIS A 20 -13.87 -9.88 1.02
CA HIS A 20 -12.61 -9.16 0.87
C HIS A 20 -11.43 -10.13 0.79
N MET A 21 -10.78 -10.17 -0.36
CA MET A 21 -9.55 -10.91 -0.60
C MET A 21 -8.36 -10.09 -0.13
N ASN A 22 -7.72 -10.51 0.93
CA ASN A 22 -6.51 -9.90 1.44
C ASN A 22 -5.30 -10.65 0.88
N GLU A 23 -4.72 -10.16 -0.20
CA GLU A 23 -3.72 -10.79 -1.06
C GLU A 23 -4.27 -11.98 -1.88
N GLY A 24 -3.48 -12.48 -2.83
CA GLY A 24 -3.85 -13.57 -3.74
C GLY A 24 -4.20 -14.90 -3.07
N HIS A 25 -3.72 -15.16 -1.85
CA HIS A 25 -3.93 -16.44 -1.12
C HIS A 25 -5.39 -16.88 -1.02
N SER A 26 -6.33 -15.94 -1.01
CA SER A 26 -7.76 -16.23 -0.87
C SER A 26 -8.54 -16.13 -2.18
N ALA A 27 -7.89 -15.87 -3.31
CA ALA A 27 -8.58 -15.56 -4.57
C ALA A 27 -9.54 -16.66 -5.05
N PHE A 28 -9.27 -17.93 -4.77
CA PHE A 28 -10.20 -19.03 -5.08
C PHE A 28 -11.54 -18.96 -4.33
N LEU A 29 -11.74 -17.99 -3.42
CA LEU A 29 -13.08 -17.73 -2.88
C LEU A 29 -14.07 -17.32 -3.99
N ALA A 30 -13.59 -16.59 -5.01
CA ALA A 30 -14.45 -16.12 -6.10
C ALA A 30 -15.06 -17.28 -6.87
N ILE A 31 -14.25 -18.29 -7.19
CA ILE A 31 -14.72 -19.44 -7.97
C ILE A 31 -15.67 -20.33 -7.17
N GLU A 32 -15.44 -20.51 -5.88
CA GLU A 32 -16.36 -21.25 -5.02
C GLU A 32 -17.70 -20.53 -4.87
N ARG A 33 -17.69 -19.20 -4.71
CA ARG A 33 -18.92 -18.38 -4.70
C ARG A 33 -19.71 -18.53 -6.00
N ILE A 34 -19.02 -18.48 -7.17
CA ILE A 34 -19.66 -18.69 -8.47
C ILE A 34 -20.33 -20.07 -8.51
N ARG A 35 -19.61 -21.15 -8.14
CA ARG A 35 -20.14 -22.51 -8.11
C ARG A 35 -21.38 -22.63 -7.22
N MET A 36 -21.35 -22.04 -6.03
CA MET A 36 -22.48 -22.07 -5.10
C MET A 36 -23.71 -21.36 -5.69
N LEU A 37 -23.54 -20.17 -6.28
CA LEU A 37 -24.63 -19.43 -6.92
C LEU A 37 -25.21 -20.15 -8.13
N MET A 38 -24.37 -20.80 -8.95
CA MET A 38 -24.82 -21.65 -10.05
C MET A 38 -25.71 -22.79 -9.55
N ALA A 39 -25.30 -23.46 -8.47
CA ALA A 39 -26.07 -24.56 -7.89
C ALA A 39 -27.36 -24.10 -7.21
N GLU A 40 -27.36 -22.95 -6.54
CA GLU A 40 -28.50 -22.42 -5.79
C GLU A 40 -29.57 -21.81 -6.71
N HIS A 41 -29.13 -21.06 -7.74
CA HIS A 41 -30.03 -20.28 -8.59
C HIS A 41 -30.22 -20.86 -10.01
N GLY A 42 -29.52 -21.93 -10.38
CA GLY A 42 -29.57 -22.52 -11.73
C GLY A 42 -29.09 -21.57 -12.83
N VAL A 43 -28.11 -20.71 -12.52
CA VAL A 43 -27.53 -19.73 -13.44
C VAL A 43 -26.24 -20.22 -14.07
N SER A 44 -25.86 -19.61 -15.19
CA SER A 44 -24.57 -19.90 -15.85
C SER A 44 -23.38 -19.28 -15.09
N PHE A 45 -22.17 -19.73 -15.45
CA PHE A 45 -20.92 -19.12 -14.95
C PHE A 45 -20.87 -17.61 -15.21
N ALA A 46 -21.21 -17.18 -16.40
CA ALA A 46 -21.18 -15.76 -16.79
C ALA A 46 -22.12 -14.90 -15.91
N GLU A 47 -23.33 -15.40 -15.64
CA GLU A 47 -24.31 -14.72 -14.80
C GLU A 47 -23.88 -14.68 -13.32
N ALA A 48 -23.43 -15.79 -12.78
CA ALA A 48 -22.91 -15.86 -11.40
C ALA A 48 -21.67 -14.96 -11.20
N ARG A 49 -20.80 -14.90 -12.21
CA ARG A 49 -19.58 -14.08 -12.22
C ARG A 49 -19.89 -12.60 -12.07
N GLU A 50 -20.94 -12.06 -12.70
CA GLU A 50 -21.31 -10.64 -12.57
C GLU A 50 -21.59 -10.25 -11.10
N HIS A 51 -22.36 -11.07 -10.39
CA HIS A 51 -22.63 -10.84 -8.97
C HIS A 51 -21.37 -10.96 -8.11
N VAL A 52 -20.55 -12.01 -8.35
CA VAL A 52 -19.34 -12.24 -7.56
C VAL A 52 -18.31 -11.14 -7.79
N PHE A 53 -18.11 -10.70 -9.03
CA PHE A 53 -17.25 -9.57 -9.37
C PHE A 53 -17.69 -8.30 -8.64
N ALA A 54 -18.95 -7.93 -8.74
CA ALA A 54 -19.51 -6.71 -8.15
C ALA A 54 -19.42 -6.67 -6.62
N SER A 55 -19.39 -7.83 -5.96
CA SER A 55 -19.40 -7.97 -4.49
C SER A 55 -18.08 -8.45 -3.88
N ASN A 56 -17.01 -8.53 -4.67
CA ASN A 56 -15.65 -8.81 -4.20
C ASN A 56 -14.82 -7.54 -4.10
N VAL A 57 -14.00 -7.50 -3.06
CA VAL A 57 -12.93 -6.51 -2.83
C VAL A 57 -11.60 -7.24 -2.81
N PHE A 58 -10.56 -6.66 -3.41
CA PHE A 58 -9.21 -7.20 -3.41
C PHE A 58 -8.20 -6.15 -2.94
N THR A 59 -7.38 -6.51 -1.95
CA THR A 59 -6.26 -5.68 -1.50
C THR A 59 -4.95 -6.41 -1.75
N THR A 60 -4.07 -5.80 -2.56
CA THR A 60 -2.70 -6.28 -2.72
C THR A 60 -1.76 -5.63 -1.70
N HIS A 61 -0.82 -6.40 -1.17
CA HIS A 61 0.22 -5.96 -0.24
C HIS A 61 1.63 -6.13 -0.80
N THR A 62 1.75 -6.62 -2.04
CA THR A 62 3.03 -7.04 -2.63
C THR A 62 3.44 -6.10 -3.76
N PRO A 63 4.50 -5.28 -3.57
CA PRO A 63 4.95 -4.31 -4.57
C PRO A 63 5.96 -4.89 -5.57
N VAL A 64 6.21 -6.20 -5.55
CA VAL A 64 7.21 -6.86 -6.41
C VAL A 64 6.60 -8.09 -7.09
N PRO A 65 6.84 -8.29 -8.41
CA PRO A 65 6.29 -9.43 -9.15
C PRO A 65 6.64 -10.79 -8.52
N ALA A 66 7.88 -10.97 -8.08
CA ALA A 66 8.36 -12.23 -7.48
C ALA A 66 7.68 -12.60 -6.15
N GLY A 67 6.97 -11.68 -5.50
CA GLY A 67 6.22 -11.93 -4.26
C GLY A 67 4.78 -12.36 -4.49
N ASN A 68 4.30 -12.39 -5.74
CA ASN A 68 2.96 -12.83 -6.08
C ASN A 68 2.94 -14.34 -6.32
N GLU A 69 1.93 -15.03 -5.75
CA GLU A 69 1.80 -16.47 -5.92
C GLU A 69 1.42 -16.84 -7.35
N VAL A 70 2.19 -17.74 -7.92
CA VAL A 70 2.00 -18.31 -9.25
C VAL A 70 2.09 -19.82 -9.16
N PHE A 71 1.14 -20.53 -9.76
CA PHE A 71 1.09 -21.99 -9.78
C PHE A 71 1.25 -22.53 -11.20
N GLY A 72 2.12 -23.51 -11.35
CA GLY A 72 2.25 -24.25 -12.61
C GLY A 72 0.93 -24.89 -13.04
N THR A 73 0.67 -24.91 -14.35
CA THR A 73 -0.59 -25.40 -14.94
C THR A 73 -0.94 -26.81 -14.55
N ASP A 74 0.05 -27.71 -14.40
CA ASP A 74 -0.18 -29.12 -14.00
C ASP A 74 -0.71 -29.21 -12.56
N LEU A 75 -0.19 -28.39 -11.64
CA LEU A 75 -0.66 -28.34 -10.28
C LEU A 75 -2.11 -27.83 -10.22
N VAL A 76 -2.39 -26.76 -10.96
CA VAL A 76 -3.75 -26.21 -11.06
C VAL A 76 -4.70 -27.24 -11.66
N ARG A 77 -4.28 -27.94 -12.71
CA ARG A 77 -5.07 -29.00 -13.37
C ARG A 77 -5.43 -30.13 -12.40
N ARG A 78 -4.47 -30.56 -11.61
CA ARG A 78 -4.66 -31.63 -10.62
C ARG A 78 -5.79 -31.34 -9.64
N TYR A 79 -5.94 -30.09 -9.21
CA TYR A 79 -6.91 -29.71 -8.18
C TYR A 79 -8.19 -29.09 -8.75
N PHE A 80 -8.15 -28.48 -9.93
CA PHE A 80 -9.25 -27.67 -10.45
C PHE A 80 -9.85 -28.15 -11.77
N HIS A 81 -9.33 -29.21 -12.40
CA HIS A 81 -9.90 -29.68 -13.67
C HIS A 81 -11.35 -30.15 -13.52
N ALA A 82 -11.66 -30.94 -12.48
CA ALA A 82 -13.03 -31.36 -12.19
C ALA A 82 -13.91 -30.15 -11.83
N PHE A 83 -13.37 -29.21 -11.10
CA PHE A 83 -14.05 -27.97 -10.72
C PHE A 83 -14.40 -27.09 -11.94
N ALA A 84 -13.49 -26.97 -12.91
CA ALA A 84 -13.75 -26.27 -14.17
C ALA A 84 -14.91 -26.89 -14.94
N ASN A 85 -15.00 -28.24 -14.96
CA ASN A 85 -16.12 -28.95 -15.56
C ASN A 85 -17.45 -28.69 -14.85
N GLU A 86 -17.45 -28.63 -13.50
CA GLU A 86 -18.65 -28.24 -12.71
C GLU A 86 -19.12 -26.82 -13.03
N LEU A 87 -18.20 -25.92 -13.38
CA LEU A 87 -18.50 -24.54 -13.78
C LEU A 87 -18.93 -24.42 -15.26
N GLY A 88 -18.87 -25.51 -16.02
CA GLY A 88 -19.14 -25.50 -17.46
C GLY A 88 -18.08 -24.76 -18.27
N LEU A 89 -16.85 -24.62 -17.76
CA LEU A 89 -15.76 -23.93 -18.42
C LEU A 89 -14.81 -24.89 -19.13
N PRO A 90 -14.48 -24.65 -20.41
CA PRO A 90 -13.35 -25.28 -21.06
C PRO A 90 -12.07 -25.02 -20.24
N TRP A 91 -11.20 -26.03 -20.17
CA TRP A 91 -9.97 -25.92 -19.34
C TRP A 91 -9.11 -24.70 -19.66
N GLN A 92 -8.99 -24.34 -20.93
CA GLN A 92 -8.22 -23.17 -21.36
C GLN A 92 -8.84 -21.84 -20.89
N GLU A 93 -10.15 -21.75 -20.88
CA GLU A 93 -10.85 -20.56 -20.35
C GLU A 93 -10.65 -20.45 -18.84
N PHE A 94 -10.71 -21.58 -18.12
CA PHE A 94 -10.40 -21.60 -16.70
C PHE A 94 -8.98 -21.11 -16.41
N LEU A 95 -7.97 -21.63 -17.12
CA LEU A 95 -6.58 -21.16 -17.01
C LEU A 95 -6.45 -19.68 -17.36
N GLY A 96 -7.14 -19.24 -18.39
CA GLY A 96 -7.17 -17.86 -18.83
C GLY A 96 -7.59 -16.88 -17.73
N LEU A 97 -8.35 -17.31 -16.72
CA LEU A 97 -8.73 -16.44 -15.59
C LEU A 97 -7.51 -15.99 -14.78
N GLY A 98 -6.45 -16.80 -14.69
CA GLY A 98 -5.23 -16.47 -13.95
C GLY A 98 -4.03 -16.09 -14.82
N GLN A 99 -4.20 -15.97 -16.15
CA GLN A 99 -3.11 -15.69 -17.09
C GLN A 99 -3.16 -14.28 -17.63
N ILE A 100 -1.99 -13.68 -17.89
CA ILE A 100 -1.88 -12.38 -18.56
C ILE A 100 -1.95 -12.61 -20.08
N PRO A 101 -2.76 -11.83 -20.83
CA PRO A 101 -2.94 -12.06 -22.28
C PRO A 101 -1.64 -11.97 -23.10
N SER A 102 -0.63 -11.25 -22.62
CA SER A 102 0.67 -11.07 -23.30
C SER A 102 1.53 -12.34 -23.39
N GLY A 103 1.07 -13.47 -22.84
CA GLY A 103 1.71 -14.78 -23.03
C GLY A 103 3.08 -14.96 -22.37
N ARG A 104 3.48 -14.11 -21.43
CA ARG A 104 4.80 -14.16 -20.77
C ARG A 104 5.00 -15.39 -19.87
N SER A 105 3.92 -15.98 -19.35
CA SER A 105 3.98 -17.22 -18.57
C SER A 105 2.70 -18.03 -18.78
N PRO A 106 2.78 -19.35 -18.94
CA PRO A 106 1.62 -20.25 -19.00
C PRO A 106 1.00 -20.48 -17.61
N ASP A 107 1.64 -20.02 -16.55
CA ASP A 107 1.28 -20.30 -15.17
C ASP A 107 0.06 -19.49 -14.71
N PHE A 108 -0.61 -20.01 -13.69
CA PHE A 108 -1.79 -19.40 -13.10
C PHE A 108 -1.39 -18.45 -11.95
N GLY A 109 -1.54 -17.14 -12.17
CA GLY A 109 -1.26 -16.10 -11.19
C GLY A 109 -2.48 -15.82 -10.29
N MET A 110 -2.31 -15.99 -8.98
CA MET A 110 -3.39 -15.77 -8.01
C MET A 110 -3.81 -14.31 -7.94
N THR A 111 -2.87 -13.38 -8.05
CA THR A 111 -3.16 -11.93 -8.08
C THR A 111 -3.89 -11.54 -9.37
N VAL A 112 -3.50 -12.10 -10.52
CA VAL A 112 -4.21 -11.91 -11.80
C VAL A 112 -5.66 -12.35 -11.69
N PHE A 113 -5.87 -13.53 -11.11
CA PHE A 113 -7.21 -14.07 -10.87
C PHE A 113 -8.03 -13.19 -9.92
N ALA A 114 -7.43 -12.70 -8.84
CA ALA A 114 -8.09 -11.78 -7.90
C ALA A 114 -8.50 -10.47 -8.57
N LEU A 115 -7.61 -9.85 -9.37
CA LEU A 115 -7.88 -8.62 -10.14
C LEU A 115 -9.05 -8.78 -11.12
N ARG A 116 -9.18 -9.97 -11.73
CA ARG A 116 -10.27 -10.28 -12.68
C ARG A 116 -11.59 -10.66 -12.04
N THR A 117 -11.60 -10.89 -10.73
CA THR A 117 -12.78 -11.35 -9.99
C THR A 117 -13.24 -10.41 -8.88
N ALA A 118 -12.66 -9.19 -8.83
CA ALA A 118 -13.03 -8.14 -7.88
C ALA A 118 -13.23 -6.81 -8.60
N ALA A 119 -14.36 -6.15 -8.36
CA ALA A 119 -14.65 -4.82 -8.88
C ALA A 119 -13.91 -3.72 -8.12
N PHE A 120 -13.59 -3.96 -6.86
CA PHE A 120 -12.92 -3.00 -5.98
C PHE A 120 -11.53 -3.50 -5.64
N THR A 121 -10.52 -2.84 -6.18
CA THR A 121 -9.11 -3.21 -5.96
C THR A 121 -8.33 -2.04 -5.41
N ASN A 122 -7.45 -2.31 -4.42
CA ASN A 122 -6.59 -1.29 -3.85
C ASN A 122 -5.20 -1.80 -3.44
N GLY A 123 -4.23 -0.87 -3.50
CA GLY A 123 -2.97 -0.96 -2.78
C GLY A 123 -3.08 -0.35 -1.39
N VAL A 124 -2.05 -0.50 -0.55
CA VAL A 124 -2.05 -0.16 0.89
C VAL A 124 -1.29 1.12 1.24
N ALA A 125 -0.92 1.90 0.25
CA ALA A 125 -0.43 3.28 0.30
C ALA A 125 -0.61 3.90 -1.10
N ARG A 126 -0.54 5.23 -1.22
CA ARG A 126 -0.70 5.91 -2.53
C ARG A 126 0.37 5.45 -3.52
N LEU A 127 1.64 5.52 -3.13
CA LEU A 127 2.74 5.05 -3.97
C LEU A 127 2.61 3.56 -4.32
N HIS A 128 2.09 2.74 -3.41
CA HIS A 128 1.87 1.32 -3.70
C HIS A 128 0.77 1.11 -4.74
N ALA A 129 -0.29 1.91 -4.73
CA ALA A 129 -1.31 1.86 -5.78
C ALA A 129 -0.72 2.23 -7.15
N GLU A 130 0.13 3.25 -7.24
CA GLU A 130 0.86 3.63 -8.45
C GLU A 130 1.77 2.48 -8.93
N THR A 131 2.57 1.92 -8.03
CA THR A 131 3.42 0.77 -8.32
C THR A 131 2.61 -0.44 -8.80
N SER A 132 1.44 -0.69 -8.18
CA SER A 132 0.55 -1.78 -8.57
C SER A 132 -0.09 -1.54 -9.93
N ARG A 133 -0.51 -0.31 -10.25
CA ARG A 133 -1.01 0.04 -11.59
C ARG A 133 0.03 -0.27 -12.68
N ARG A 134 1.27 0.16 -12.45
CA ARG A 134 2.40 -0.10 -13.37
C ARG A 134 2.68 -1.60 -13.50
N MET A 135 2.69 -2.33 -12.38
CA MET A 135 3.00 -3.77 -12.35
C MET A 135 1.96 -4.62 -13.08
N TRP A 136 0.69 -4.22 -13.02
CA TRP A 136 -0.43 -4.96 -13.61
C TRP A 136 -0.98 -4.33 -14.89
N ARG A 137 -0.27 -3.35 -15.46
CA ARG A 137 -0.68 -2.65 -16.69
C ARG A 137 -1.02 -3.61 -17.83
N ASP A 138 -0.29 -4.70 -17.97
CA ASP A 138 -0.50 -5.70 -19.03
C ASP A 138 -1.89 -6.39 -18.99
N LEU A 139 -2.64 -6.24 -17.90
CA LEU A 139 -4.05 -6.66 -17.83
C LEU A 139 -4.99 -5.65 -18.46
N TRP A 140 -4.56 -4.41 -18.63
CA TRP A 140 -5.29 -3.29 -19.23
C TRP A 140 -4.42 -2.54 -20.24
N PRO A 141 -3.98 -3.21 -21.31
CA PRO A 141 -2.95 -2.67 -22.22
C PRO A 141 -3.37 -1.38 -22.92
N SER A 142 -4.68 -1.16 -23.08
CA SER A 142 -5.22 0.04 -23.76
C SER A 142 -5.52 1.20 -22.80
N LEU A 143 -5.32 1.03 -21.49
CA LEU A 143 -5.55 2.10 -20.52
C LEU A 143 -4.27 2.88 -20.22
N PRO A 144 -4.36 4.21 -20.05
CA PRO A 144 -3.33 4.97 -19.36
C PRO A 144 -3.04 4.39 -17.96
N GLU A 145 -1.77 4.40 -17.54
CA GLU A 145 -1.38 3.82 -16.23
C GLU A 145 -2.20 4.37 -15.06
N ALA A 146 -2.51 5.66 -15.08
CA ALA A 146 -3.26 6.33 -14.03
C ALA A 146 -4.71 5.81 -13.89
N GLU A 147 -5.28 5.24 -14.96
CA GLU A 147 -6.65 4.74 -15.01
C GLU A 147 -6.79 3.24 -14.71
N VAL A 148 -5.67 2.50 -14.63
CA VAL A 148 -5.71 1.10 -14.20
C VAL A 148 -6.46 1.03 -12.86
N PRO A 149 -7.51 0.18 -12.72
CA PRO A 149 -8.47 0.27 -11.61
C PRO A 149 -7.93 -0.27 -10.29
N VAL A 150 -6.77 0.24 -9.86
CA VAL A 150 -6.16 -0.03 -8.56
C VAL A 150 -6.10 1.28 -7.78
N ARG A 151 -6.98 1.41 -6.79
CA ARG A 151 -7.05 2.58 -5.88
C ARG A 151 -6.07 2.41 -4.71
N SER A 152 -6.03 3.37 -3.82
CA SER A 152 -5.30 3.27 -2.55
C SER A 152 -6.25 3.36 -1.36
N VAL A 153 -6.02 2.49 -0.37
CA VAL A 153 -6.51 2.67 1.00
C VAL A 153 -5.28 2.53 1.89
N THR A 154 -4.77 3.64 2.36
CA THR A 154 -3.52 3.64 3.12
C THR A 154 -3.71 2.91 4.45
N ASN A 155 -2.77 2.04 4.79
CA ASN A 155 -2.81 1.29 6.05
C ASN A 155 -2.82 2.21 7.28
N GLY A 156 -3.30 1.68 8.37
CA GLY A 156 -3.26 2.28 9.69
C GLY A 156 -2.98 1.24 10.76
N ILE A 157 -2.73 1.70 11.98
CA ILE A 157 -2.48 0.83 13.13
C ILE A 157 -3.67 0.87 14.11
N HIS A 158 -3.86 -0.20 14.87
CA HIS A 158 -4.79 -0.18 15.99
C HIS A 158 -4.14 0.54 17.17
N THR A 159 -4.48 1.81 17.35
CA THR A 159 -3.86 2.73 18.31
C THR A 159 -3.75 2.12 19.71
N ARG A 160 -4.85 1.60 20.24
CA ARG A 160 -4.89 1.02 21.61
C ARG A 160 -3.92 -0.15 21.80
N SER A 161 -3.73 -1.01 20.79
CA SER A 161 -2.84 -2.18 20.91
C SER A 161 -1.36 -1.82 20.88
N TRP A 162 -1.00 -0.70 20.25
CA TRP A 162 0.39 -0.32 20.04
C TRP A 162 0.90 0.77 20.95
N LEU A 163 0.00 1.58 21.54
CA LEU A 163 0.39 2.52 22.58
C LEU A 163 0.91 1.77 23.81
N SER A 164 1.96 2.31 24.43
CA SER A 164 2.33 1.89 25.77
C SER A 164 1.25 2.30 26.79
N HIS A 165 1.17 1.58 27.89
CA HIS A 165 0.24 1.92 28.96
C HIS A 165 0.47 3.35 29.47
N ASP A 166 1.72 3.72 29.69
CA ASP A 166 2.09 5.05 30.19
C ASP A 166 1.69 6.19 29.23
N VAL A 167 1.85 5.99 27.92
CA VAL A 167 1.39 6.97 26.91
C VAL A 167 -0.13 7.04 26.88
N ALA A 168 -0.80 5.90 26.95
CA ALA A 168 -2.26 5.86 26.97
C ALA A 168 -2.83 6.60 28.19
N GLU A 169 -2.24 6.43 29.38
CA GLU A 169 -2.63 7.18 30.58
C GLU A 169 -2.35 8.69 30.46
N LEU A 170 -1.20 9.05 29.88
CA LEU A 170 -0.86 10.44 29.61
C LEU A 170 -1.88 11.07 28.66
N PHE A 171 -2.25 10.38 27.58
CA PHE A 171 -3.26 10.83 26.64
C PHE A 171 -4.66 10.90 27.28
N LEU A 172 -5.04 9.92 28.11
CA LEU A 172 -6.31 9.98 28.86
C LEU A 172 -6.40 11.22 29.74
N ARG A 173 -5.30 11.61 30.39
CA ARG A 173 -5.24 12.76 31.27
C ARG A 173 -5.41 14.10 30.53
N TYR A 174 -4.74 14.26 29.38
CA TYR A 174 -4.69 15.54 28.66
C TYR A 174 -5.65 15.62 27.46
N MET A 175 -5.89 14.50 26.78
CA MET A 175 -6.74 14.44 25.59
C MET A 175 -8.15 13.93 25.89
N GLY A 176 -8.32 13.22 27.04
CA GLY A 176 -9.55 12.50 27.39
C GLY A 176 -9.74 11.22 26.60
N PRO A 177 -10.85 10.46 26.77
CA PRO A 177 -11.06 9.15 26.18
C PRO A 177 -11.29 9.19 24.65
N ARG A 178 -11.59 10.35 24.09
CA ARG A 178 -11.95 10.51 22.66
C ARG A 178 -10.87 10.01 21.70
N PHE A 179 -9.59 9.97 22.09
CA PHE A 179 -8.53 9.43 21.24
C PHE A 179 -8.64 7.91 21.02
N LEU A 180 -9.35 7.20 21.88
CA LEU A 180 -9.70 5.79 21.71
C LEU A 180 -11.03 5.58 21.00
N GLU A 181 -11.99 6.46 21.24
CA GLU A 181 -13.35 6.37 20.71
C GLU A 181 -13.44 6.90 19.26
N LYS A 182 -12.75 8.00 18.99
CA LYS A 182 -12.75 8.71 17.71
C LYS A 182 -11.33 9.02 17.22
N PRO A 183 -10.43 8.03 17.11
CA PRO A 183 -9.02 8.27 16.78
C PRO A 183 -8.82 8.84 15.36
N ALA A 184 -9.83 8.76 14.49
CA ALA A 184 -9.79 9.34 13.14
C ALA A 184 -10.24 10.82 13.09
N ASP A 185 -10.57 11.42 14.23
CA ASP A 185 -10.92 12.84 14.34
C ASP A 185 -9.64 13.67 14.62
N PRO A 186 -9.18 14.53 13.67
CA PRO A 186 -7.96 15.33 13.87
C PRO A 186 -8.02 16.23 15.08
N SER A 187 -9.20 16.78 15.43
CA SER A 187 -9.38 17.70 16.56
C SER A 187 -9.01 17.09 17.91
N VAL A 188 -9.09 15.76 18.01
CA VAL A 188 -8.68 15.02 19.22
C VAL A 188 -7.17 15.08 19.42
N TRP A 189 -6.40 14.98 18.33
CA TRP A 189 -4.94 14.96 18.37
C TRP A 189 -4.32 16.36 18.55
N GLU A 190 -5.03 17.43 18.22
CA GLU A 190 -4.59 18.80 18.54
C GLU A 190 -4.35 19.00 20.05
N ARG A 191 -5.05 18.25 20.89
CA ARG A 191 -4.88 18.31 22.34
C ARG A 191 -3.53 17.80 22.86
N VAL A 192 -2.74 17.13 22.04
CA VAL A 192 -1.36 16.75 22.38
C VAL A 192 -0.52 17.96 22.77
N GLU A 193 -0.82 19.12 22.23
CA GLU A 193 -0.13 20.37 22.57
C GLU A 193 -0.29 20.75 24.05
N SER A 194 -1.39 20.38 24.70
CA SER A 194 -1.63 20.63 26.13
C SER A 194 -0.77 19.80 27.07
N ILE A 195 -0.12 18.74 26.58
CA ILE A 195 0.76 17.90 27.41
C ILE A 195 2.01 18.70 27.79
N PRO A 196 2.34 18.88 29.09
CA PRO A 196 3.57 19.56 29.48
C PRO A 196 4.81 18.84 28.90
N PRO A 197 5.77 19.58 28.31
CA PRO A 197 6.96 18.99 27.72
C PRO A 197 7.73 18.06 28.69
N VAL A 198 7.83 18.44 29.96
CA VAL A 198 8.51 17.64 30.98
C VAL A 198 7.82 16.30 31.23
N GLU A 199 6.49 16.24 31.20
CA GLU A 199 5.74 15.00 31.39
C GLU A 199 5.87 14.06 30.20
N LEU A 200 5.76 14.59 28.98
CA LEU A 200 5.96 13.80 27.77
C LEU A 200 7.36 13.20 27.72
N TRP A 201 8.38 14.03 28.04
CA TRP A 201 9.77 13.59 28.04
C TRP A 201 10.06 12.53 29.12
N ARG A 202 9.61 12.78 30.36
CA ARG A 202 9.77 11.81 31.45
C ARG A 202 9.10 10.48 31.14
N ASN A 203 7.89 10.52 30.58
CA ASN A 203 7.18 9.34 30.14
C ASN A 203 7.99 8.56 29.07
N HIS A 204 8.59 9.28 28.13
CA HIS A 204 9.44 8.68 27.11
C HIS A 204 10.71 8.05 27.71
N GLN A 205 11.38 8.71 28.64
CA GLN A 205 12.58 8.19 29.30
C GLN A 205 12.29 6.88 30.06
N VAL A 206 11.21 6.80 30.83
CA VAL A 206 10.80 5.57 31.55
C VAL A 206 10.60 4.40 30.58
N ARG A 207 10.00 4.63 29.42
CA ARG A 207 9.81 3.58 28.41
C ARG A 207 11.14 3.14 27.80
N LYS A 208 12.05 4.07 27.57
CA LYS A 208 13.40 3.75 27.08
C LYS A 208 14.20 2.95 28.10
N GLU A 209 14.14 3.28 29.38
CA GLU A 209 14.73 2.47 30.46
C GLU A 209 14.18 1.05 30.47
N ARG A 210 12.87 0.87 30.32
CA ARG A 210 12.25 -0.46 30.20
C ARG A 210 12.73 -1.20 28.95
N LEU A 211 12.90 -0.52 27.84
CA LEU A 211 13.47 -1.12 26.61
C LEU A 211 14.89 -1.60 26.88
N VAL A 212 15.77 -0.77 27.46
CA VAL A 212 17.15 -1.15 27.79
C VAL A 212 17.19 -2.38 28.71
N PHE A 213 16.38 -2.38 29.78
CA PHE A 213 16.26 -3.53 30.66
C PHE A 213 15.80 -4.80 29.94
N PHE A 214 14.78 -4.67 29.08
CA PHE A 214 14.27 -5.78 28.27
C PHE A 214 15.34 -6.33 27.32
N VAL A 215 16.07 -5.45 26.62
CA VAL A 215 17.16 -5.83 25.69
C VAL A 215 18.25 -6.59 26.45
N ARG A 216 18.70 -6.08 27.60
CA ARG A 216 19.71 -6.74 28.44
C ARG A 216 19.29 -8.15 28.85
N LYS A 217 18.05 -8.30 29.33
CA LYS A 217 17.48 -9.59 29.73
C LYS A 217 17.42 -10.57 28.55
N ARG A 218 16.96 -10.11 27.37
CA ARG A 218 16.86 -10.95 26.15
C ARG A 218 18.24 -11.34 25.64
N LEU A 219 19.19 -10.39 25.59
CA LEU A 219 20.55 -10.65 25.13
C LEU A 219 21.28 -11.64 26.08
N LYS A 220 21.12 -11.49 27.40
CA LYS A 220 21.67 -12.45 28.37
C LYS A 220 21.16 -13.87 28.11
N ALA A 221 19.86 -14.04 27.96
CA ALA A 221 19.25 -15.34 27.66
C ALA A 221 19.69 -15.90 26.29
N GLN A 222 19.85 -15.03 25.28
CA GLN A 222 20.35 -15.38 23.96
C GLN A 222 21.79 -15.92 24.06
N LEU A 223 22.70 -15.22 24.72
CA LEU A 223 24.09 -15.62 24.89
C LEU A 223 24.21 -16.93 25.70
N GLN A 224 23.38 -17.11 26.72
CA GLN A 224 23.32 -18.37 27.47
C GLN A 224 22.90 -19.56 26.58
N ARG A 225 21.89 -19.40 25.74
CA ARG A 225 21.46 -20.44 24.78
C ARG A 225 22.55 -20.78 23.76
N GLN A 226 23.34 -19.78 23.36
CA GLN A 226 24.48 -19.94 22.44
C GLN A 226 25.71 -20.55 23.08
N GLY A 227 25.71 -20.82 24.38
CA GLY A 227 26.86 -21.36 25.10
C GLY A 227 28.01 -20.36 25.30
N ALA A 228 27.70 -19.06 25.27
CA ALA A 228 28.71 -18.01 25.46
C ALA A 228 29.35 -18.08 26.86
N GLY A 229 30.63 -17.74 26.97
CA GLY A 229 31.36 -17.73 28.22
C GLY A 229 30.79 -16.73 29.25
N ALA A 230 30.98 -17.00 30.53
CA ALA A 230 30.48 -16.18 31.62
C ALA A 230 30.82 -14.67 31.55
N PRO A 231 31.99 -14.25 31.06
CA PRO A 231 32.27 -12.81 30.83
C PRO A 231 31.33 -12.15 29.83
N ALA A 232 31.04 -12.82 28.70
CA ALA A 232 30.13 -12.29 27.68
C ALA A 232 28.69 -12.21 28.20
N VAL A 233 28.23 -13.21 28.95
CA VAL A 233 26.91 -13.22 29.59
C VAL A 233 26.77 -12.09 30.62
N ARG A 234 27.81 -11.79 31.39
CA ARG A 234 27.82 -10.65 32.34
C ARG A 234 27.81 -9.31 31.58
N ALA A 235 28.63 -9.18 30.52
CA ALA A 235 28.67 -7.95 29.73
C ALA A 235 27.32 -7.58 29.11
N ALA A 236 26.41 -8.55 28.88
CA ALA A 236 25.06 -8.28 28.40
C ALA A 236 24.22 -7.44 29.38
N GLU A 237 24.56 -7.39 30.65
CA GLU A 237 23.87 -6.58 31.66
C GLU A 237 24.27 -5.10 31.62
N GLU A 238 25.35 -4.77 30.88
CA GLU A 238 25.92 -3.42 30.79
C GLU A 238 25.73 -2.78 29.42
N VAL A 239 25.21 -3.54 28.42
CA VAL A 239 24.96 -2.98 27.10
C VAL A 239 23.89 -1.89 27.15
N LEU A 240 24.02 -0.92 26.26
CA LEU A 240 23.11 0.23 26.10
C LEU A 240 23.06 1.14 27.35
N HIS A 241 22.77 2.41 27.13
CA HIS A 241 22.64 3.40 28.19
C HIS A 241 21.28 4.11 28.08
N PRO A 242 20.47 4.24 29.15
CA PRO A 242 19.13 4.83 29.06
C PRO A 242 19.10 6.26 28.54
N GLU A 243 20.16 7.05 28.75
CA GLU A 243 20.20 8.45 28.29
C GLU A 243 20.75 8.62 26.86
N ALA A 244 21.37 7.57 26.29
CA ALA A 244 21.89 7.63 24.93
C ALA A 244 20.78 7.67 23.89
N LEU A 245 21.00 8.41 22.78
CA LEU A 245 20.11 8.39 21.62
C LEU A 245 19.98 6.95 21.10
N THR A 246 18.77 6.43 21.13
CA THR A 246 18.47 5.03 20.81
C THR A 246 17.75 4.91 19.48
N ILE A 247 18.39 4.29 18.50
CA ILE A 247 17.83 4.00 17.17
C ILE A 247 17.33 2.56 17.13
N GLY A 248 16.09 2.36 16.73
CA GLY A 248 15.50 1.04 16.52
C GLY A 248 15.38 0.69 15.04
N PHE A 249 15.82 -0.51 14.69
CA PHE A 249 15.58 -1.11 13.38
C PHE A 249 15.02 -2.52 13.58
N SER A 250 13.77 -2.72 13.20
CA SER A 250 13.14 -4.03 13.40
C SER A 250 12.15 -4.36 12.30
N ARG A 251 12.42 -5.48 11.61
CA ARG A 251 11.57 -5.95 10.51
C ARG A 251 11.94 -7.37 10.06
N ARG A 252 11.10 -7.96 9.21
CA ARG A 252 11.53 -9.13 8.45
C ARG A 252 12.71 -8.71 7.57
N PHE A 253 13.82 -9.43 7.66
CA PHE A 253 14.97 -9.21 6.80
C PHE A 253 14.63 -9.66 5.38
N ALA A 254 14.83 -8.77 4.43
CA ALA A 254 14.77 -8.99 2.98
C ALA A 254 15.70 -7.96 2.33
N THR A 255 16.24 -8.26 1.18
CA THR A 255 17.27 -7.44 0.51
C THR A 255 16.82 -5.99 0.30
N TYR A 256 15.59 -5.78 -0.17
CA TYR A 256 15.06 -4.44 -0.43
C TYR A 256 14.88 -3.59 0.85
N LYS A 257 14.85 -4.20 2.03
CA LYS A 257 14.72 -3.49 3.32
C LYS A 257 16.04 -2.90 3.81
N ARG A 258 17.13 -3.28 3.19
CA ARG A 258 18.48 -2.72 3.31
C ARG A 258 18.95 -2.47 4.75
N ALA A 259 18.77 -3.47 5.62
CA ALA A 259 19.27 -3.40 7.00
C ALA A 259 20.79 -3.14 7.05
N GLY A 260 21.50 -3.48 5.99
CA GLY A 260 22.94 -3.25 5.82
C GLY A 260 23.36 -1.82 5.44
N LEU A 261 22.40 -0.90 5.18
CA LEU A 261 22.73 0.43 4.67
C LEU A 261 23.66 1.23 5.62
N LEU A 262 23.48 1.09 6.94
CA LEU A 262 24.34 1.68 7.96
C LEU A 262 25.79 1.14 7.91
N PHE A 263 25.98 -0.10 7.47
CA PHE A 263 27.30 -0.75 7.45
C PHE A 263 28.10 -0.44 6.18
N ARG A 264 27.54 0.31 5.23
CA ARG A 264 28.27 0.78 4.04
C ARG A 264 29.31 1.85 4.37
N GLN A 265 29.18 2.52 5.51
CA GLN A 265 30.13 3.51 6.00
C GLN A 265 30.61 3.16 7.42
N PRO A 266 31.39 2.07 7.57
CA PRO A 266 31.73 1.51 8.88
C PRO A 266 32.49 2.48 9.78
N GLU A 267 33.38 3.30 9.21
CA GLU A 267 34.13 4.28 9.99
C GLU A 267 33.26 5.40 10.56
N ARG A 268 32.27 5.86 9.80
CA ARG A 268 31.29 6.85 10.31
C ARG A 268 30.42 6.23 11.40
N LEU A 269 29.96 4.99 11.19
CA LEU A 269 29.16 4.27 12.18
C LEU A 269 29.93 4.09 13.49
N ILE A 270 31.19 3.65 13.42
CA ILE A 270 32.04 3.47 14.61
C ILE A 270 32.23 4.80 15.34
N ARG A 271 32.58 5.88 14.63
CA ARG A 271 32.73 7.22 15.24
C ARG A 271 31.45 7.64 15.97
N LEU A 272 30.28 7.43 15.34
CA LEU A 272 29.00 7.77 15.92
C LEU A 272 28.72 6.99 17.22
N LEU A 273 28.96 5.67 17.20
CA LEU A 273 28.69 4.78 18.33
C LEU A 273 29.73 4.90 19.44
N THR A 274 30.94 5.37 19.17
CA THR A 274 32.01 5.54 20.17
C THR A 274 32.11 6.95 20.72
N SER A 275 31.25 7.88 20.29
CA SER A 275 31.19 9.24 20.81
C SER A 275 30.88 9.22 22.32
N SER A 276 31.73 9.89 23.12
CA SER A 276 31.56 10.06 24.56
C SER A 276 30.55 11.16 24.91
N ASP A 277 30.57 12.24 24.13
CA ASP A 277 29.80 13.46 24.45
C ASP A 277 28.33 13.36 23.96
N ARG A 278 28.13 12.67 22.85
CA ARG A 278 26.81 12.48 22.23
C ARG A 278 26.61 11.01 21.86
N PRO A 279 26.47 10.10 22.86
CA PRO A 279 26.44 8.68 22.63
C PRO A 279 25.20 8.23 21.84
N VAL A 280 25.42 7.47 20.78
CA VAL A 280 24.37 6.83 19.96
C VAL A 280 24.42 5.33 20.18
N GLN A 281 23.27 4.70 20.18
CA GLN A 281 23.16 3.23 20.26
C GLN A 281 22.06 2.72 19.34
N ILE A 282 22.18 1.48 18.88
CA ILE A 282 21.28 0.88 17.91
C ILE A 282 20.83 -0.49 18.37
N VAL A 283 19.53 -0.74 18.28
CA VAL A 283 18.95 -2.06 18.53
C VAL A 283 18.34 -2.60 17.24
N PHE A 284 18.91 -3.68 16.75
CA PHE A 284 18.38 -4.45 15.64
C PHE A 284 17.56 -5.63 16.15
N ALA A 285 16.46 -5.94 15.48
CA ALA A 285 15.72 -7.18 15.69
C ALA A 285 15.02 -7.62 14.40
N GLY A 286 14.88 -8.91 14.20
CA GLY A 286 14.18 -9.41 13.02
C GLY A 286 14.42 -10.87 12.73
N LYS A 287 13.76 -11.36 11.68
CA LYS A 287 13.89 -12.73 11.18
C LYS A 287 13.99 -12.71 9.65
N ALA A 288 14.69 -13.68 9.09
CA ALA A 288 14.66 -14.00 7.66
C ALA A 288 13.79 -15.24 7.41
N HIS A 289 13.24 -15.32 6.21
CA HIS A 289 12.59 -16.58 5.80
C HIS A 289 13.65 -17.70 5.74
N PRO A 290 13.34 -18.94 6.16
CA PRO A 290 14.31 -20.05 6.16
C PRO A 290 15.01 -20.32 4.83
N GLN A 291 14.35 -20.02 3.70
CA GLN A 291 14.89 -20.18 2.36
C GLN A 291 15.54 -18.92 1.78
N ASP A 292 15.44 -17.77 2.45
CA ASP A 292 16.02 -16.50 1.98
C ASP A 292 17.48 -16.40 2.42
N VAL A 293 18.38 -16.96 1.62
CA VAL A 293 19.83 -16.97 1.90
C VAL A 293 20.40 -15.54 1.92
N PRO A 294 20.09 -14.65 0.97
CA PRO A 294 20.57 -13.27 1.01
C PRO A 294 20.18 -12.52 2.31
N ALA A 295 18.95 -12.70 2.77
CA ALA A 295 18.49 -12.09 4.02
C ALA A 295 19.25 -12.64 5.25
N LYS A 296 19.61 -13.92 5.24
CA LYS A 296 20.43 -14.53 6.31
C LYS A 296 21.85 -13.95 6.32
N GLU A 297 22.45 -13.71 5.17
CA GLU A 297 23.78 -13.07 5.09
C GLU A 297 23.74 -11.63 5.61
N ILE A 298 22.65 -10.89 5.39
CA ILE A 298 22.45 -9.56 6.00
C ILE A 298 22.42 -9.68 7.53
N ILE A 299 21.67 -10.63 8.09
CA ILE A 299 21.63 -10.86 9.55
C ILE A 299 23.02 -11.19 10.07
N LYS A 300 23.76 -12.07 9.38
CA LYS A 300 25.12 -12.45 9.75
C LYS A 300 26.07 -11.24 9.78
N SER A 301 25.95 -10.33 8.79
CA SER A 301 26.73 -9.09 8.77
C SER A 301 26.39 -8.20 9.96
N VAL A 302 25.10 -8.03 10.30
CA VAL A 302 24.68 -7.25 11.48
C VAL A 302 25.24 -7.84 12.77
N VAL A 303 25.16 -9.17 12.94
CA VAL A 303 25.71 -9.88 14.11
C VAL A 303 27.22 -9.75 14.18
N HIS A 304 27.91 -9.82 13.04
CA HIS A 304 29.36 -9.63 12.97
C HIS A 304 29.75 -8.21 13.46
N PHE A 305 29.09 -7.17 12.96
CA PHE A 305 29.31 -5.79 13.45
C PHE A 305 28.98 -5.64 14.94
N ALA A 306 27.89 -6.24 15.42
CA ALA A 306 27.51 -6.21 16.83
C ALA A 306 28.54 -6.93 17.73
N SER A 307 29.40 -7.76 17.18
CA SER A 307 30.47 -8.47 17.91
C SER A 307 31.77 -7.66 18.02
N ASP A 308 31.91 -6.55 17.30
CA ASP A 308 33.10 -5.70 17.35
C ASP A 308 33.30 -5.13 18.78
N PRO A 309 34.48 -5.38 19.41
CA PRO A 309 34.73 -4.94 20.79
C PRO A 309 34.53 -3.44 21.02
N ARG A 310 34.73 -2.61 19.98
CA ARG A 310 34.62 -1.15 20.06
C ARG A 310 33.17 -0.68 20.25
N ILE A 311 32.21 -1.42 19.68
CA ILE A 311 30.80 -0.98 19.57
C ILE A 311 29.77 -1.97 20.16
N ARG A 312 30.18 -3.17 20.58
CA ARG A 312 29.29 -4.21 21.11
C ARG A 312 28.40 -3.77 22.28
N HIS A 313 28.79 -2.74 23.01
CA HIS A 313 27.98 -2.15 24.09
C HIS A 313 26.92 -1.17 23.58
N ARG A 314 27.01 -0.76 22.31
CA ARG A 314 26.16 0.25 21.67
C ARG A 314 25.34 -0.28 20.51
N LEU A 315 25.68 -1.45 19.95
CA LEU A 315 24.96 -2.09 18.86
C LEU A 315 24.57 -3.50 19.26
N VAL A 316 23.27 -3.77 19.34
CA VAL A 316 22.71 -5.04 19.80
C VAL A 316 21.79 -5.63 18.74
N PHE A 317 21.92 -6.93 18.49
CA PHE A 317 21.00 -7.71 17.68
C PHE A 317 20.21 -8.67 18.57
N LEU A 318 18.87 -8.56 18.54
CA LEU A 318 17.97 -9.46 19.26
C LEU A 318 17.43 -10.54 18.34
N GLU A 319 17.67 -11.80 18.72
CA GLU A 319 17.09 -12.98 18.10
C GLU A 319 15.62 -13.19 18.51
N ASP A 320 14.98 -14.17 17.88
CA ASP A 320 13.60 -14.58 18.18
C ASP A 320 12.59 -13.43 18.17
N TYR A 321 12.73 -12.58 17.14
CA TYR A 321 11.81 -11.46 16.95
C TYR A 321 10.35 -11.91 16.96
N ASP A 322 9.57 -11.34 17.85
CA ASP A 322 8.14 -11.58 18.02
C ASP A 322 7.38 -10.25 18.26
N ILE A 323 6.08 -10.34 18.46
CA ILE A 323 5.24 -9.15 18.71
C ILE A 323 5.64 -8.44 20.01
N ASN A 324 6.16 -9.16 21.00
CA ASN A 324 6.59 -8.59 22.27
C ASN A 324 7.86 -7.74 22.09
N VAL A 325 8.86 -8.28 21.37
CA VAL A 325 10.06 -7.50 20.98
C VAL A 325 9.66 -6.26 20.19
N ALA A 326 8.73 -6.41 19.22
CA ALA A 326 8.22 -5.30 18.44
C ALA A 326 7.62 -4.19 19.32
N ARG A 327 6.80 -4.56 20.32
CA ARG A 327 6.14 -3.61 21.24
C ARG A 327 7.16 -2.82 22.05
N TYR A 328 8.14 -3.50 22.67
CA TYR A 328 9.17 -2.80 23.44
C TYR A 328 9.97 -1.82 22.58
N LEU A 329 10.34 -2.23 21.38
CA LEU A 329 11.10 -1.37 20.46
C LEU A 329 10.31 -0.11 20.07
N VAL A 330 9.11 -0.25 19.50
CA VAL A 330 8.31 0.90 19.03
C VAL A 330 7.86 1.82 20.17
N GLN A 331 7.87 1.35 21.40
CA GLN A 331 7.50 2.12 22.58
C GLN A 331 8.67 2.84 23.24
N GLY A 332 9.91 2.35 23.07
CA GLY A 332 11.04 2.82 23.85
C GLY A 332 12.22 3.41 23.09
N VAL A 333 12.25 3.36 21.75
CA VAL A 333 13.31 4.01 20.97
C VAL A 333 13.03 5.51 20.77
N ASP A 334 14.08 6.29 20.58
CA ASP A 334 13.98 7.71 20.22
C ASP A 334 13.74 7.88 18.72
N VAL A 335 14.42 7.06 17.92
CA VAL A 335 14.36 7.09 16.46
C VAL A 335 13.95 5.71 15.94
N TRP A 336 13.03 5.71 14.98
CA TRP A 336 12.66 4.53 14.20
C TRP A 336 13.23 4.63 12.79
N LEU A 337 14.17 3.75 12.47
CA LEU A 337 14.88 3.76 11.20
C LEU A 337 14.22 2.80 10.19
N ASN A 338 13.92 3.32 9.00
CA ASN A 338 13.47 2.55 7.84
C ASN A 338 14.29 2.90 6.60
N THR A 339 14.86 1.90 5.97
CA THR A 339 15.71 2.06 4.79
C THR A 339 15.24 1.22 3.60
N PRO A 340 13.94 1.18 3.26
CA PRO A 340 13.51 0.38 2.12
C PRO A 340 14.08 0.93 0.81
N ARG A 341 14.21 0.07 -0.20
CA ARG A 341 14.49 0.50 -1.56
C ARG A 341 13.18 0.95 -2.22
N ARG A 342 13.04 2.25 -2.46
CA ARG A 342 11.87 2.80 -3.15
C ARG A 342 11.75 2.24 -4.57
N PRO A 343 10.55 1.83 -5.05
CA PRO A 343 9.24 1.87 -4.39
C PRO A 343 8.79 0.50 -3.83
N LEU A 344 9.69 -0.28 -3.22
CA LEU A 344 9.44 -1.68 -2.85
C LEU A 344 8.83 -1.89 -1.45
N GLU A 345 8.56 -0.83 -0.69
CA GLU A 345 7.79 -0.92 0.55
C GLU A 345 6.32 -0.59 0.27
N ALA A 346 5.45 -1.59 0.30
CA ALA A 346 4.03 -1.41 0.00
C ALA A 346 3.36 -0.37 0.92
N SER A 347 3.62 -0.45 2.21
CA SER A 347 3.15 0.52 3.20
C SER A 347 4.16 0.72 4.31
N GLY A 348 4.52 -0.36 5.01
CA GLY A 348 5.14 -0.28 6.34
C GLY A 348 4.11 0.19 7.37
N THR A 349 4.15 -0.40 8.56
CA THR A 349 3.29 0.00 9.69
C THR A 349 4.07 0.18 10.98
N SER A 350 5.34 -0.24 11.00
CA SER A 350 6.18 -0.15 12.20
C SER A 350 6.50 1.28 12.57
N GLY A 351 6.78 2.14 11.59
CA GLY A 351 6.98 3.57 11.80
C GLY A 351 5.74 4.28 12.33
N MET A 352 4.54 3.90 11.90
CA MET A 352 3.28 4.43 12.46
C MET A 352 3.14 4.07 13.94
N LYS A 353 3.52 2.83 14.33
CA LYS A 353 3.49 2.36 15.72
C LYS A 353 4.49 3.11 16.60
N ALA A 354 5.67 3.36 16.07
CA ALA A 354 6.70 4.15 16.75
C ALA A 354 6.26 5.61 16.93
N ALA A 355 5.73 6.25 15.87
CA ALA A 355 5.20 7.61 15.92
C ALA A 355 4.08 7.79 16.93
N ALA A 356 3.15 6.83 17.04
CA ALA A 356 2.08 6.86 18.04
C ALA A 356 2.60 6.89 19.48
N ASN A 357 3.80 6.36 19.71
CA ASN A 357 4.51 6.39 21.01
C ASN A 357 5.51 7.55 21.15
N GLY A 358 5.57 8.46 20.16
CA GLY A 358 6.43 9.62 20.18
C GLY A 358 7.86 9.38 19.68
N ALA A 359 8.21 8.20 19.18
CA ALA A 359 9.46 7.99 18.48
C ALA A 359 9.44 8.68 17.11
N LEU A 360 10.55 9.33 16.72
CA LEU A 360 10.64 10.04 15.45
C LEU A 360 11.10 9.11 14.33
N ASN A 361 10.48 9.22 13.16
CA ASN A 361 10.84 8.40 12.02
C ASN A 361 12.00 9.02 11.23
N VAL A 362 12.96 8.17 10.87
CA VAL A 362 14.00 8.44 9.86
C VAL A 362 13.82 7.38 8.78
N SER A 363 13.32 7.78 7.62
CA SER A 363 12.94 6.81 6.60
C SER A 363 13.17 7.33 5.20
N VAL A 364 13.50 6.42 4.28
CA VAL A 364 13.33 6.69 2.85
C VAL A 364 11.87 7.03 2.57
N LEU A 365 11.63 7.93 1.63
CA LEU A 365 10.29 8.30 1.17
C LEU A 365 9.69 7.14 0.35
N ASP A 366 9.19 6.13 1.07
CA ASP A 366 8.55 4.94 0.51
C ASP A 366 7.35 4.52 1.37
N GLY A 367 6.41 3.79 0.79
CA GLY A 367 5.20 3.34 1.45
C GLY A 367 4.44 4.50 2.12
N TRP A 368 4.07 4.30 3.40
CA TRP A 368 3.30 5.28 4.17
C TRP A 368 4.03 6.61 4.41
N TRP A 369 5.39 6.58 4.42
CA TRP A 369 6.17 7.78 4.74
C TRP A 369 6.11 8.84 3.63
N CYS A 370 5.78 8.45 2.38
CA CYS A 370 5.44 9.41 1.33
C CYS A 370 4.24 10.29 1.66
N GLU A 371 3.33 9.79 2.50
CA GLU A 371 2.11 10.48 2.91
C GLU A 371 2.24 11.11 4.30
N GLY A 372 3.07 10.50 5.18
CA GLY A 372 3.24 10.91 6.57
C GLY A 372 4.37 11.90 6.82
N TYR A 373 5.29 12.03 5.89
CA TYR A 373 6.46 12.89 6.07
C TYR A 373 6.09 14.38 6.16
N ALA A 374 6.63 14.99 7.21
CA ALA A 374 6.71 16.45 7.32
C ALA A 374 8.05 16.78 8.02
N PRO A 375 8.73 17.89 7.63
CA PRO A 375 10.05 18.23 8.18
C PRO A 375 10.07 18.44 9.70
N ASP A 376 8.93 18.79 10.28
CA ASP A 376 8.72 18.98 11.72
C ASP A 376 8.19 17.75 12.47
N ALA A 377 8.09 16.59 11.78
CA ALA A 377 7.57 15.33 12.34
C ALA A 377 8.55 14.14 12.21
N GLY A 378 9.69 14.33 11.54
CA GLY A 378 10.72 13.33 11.31
C GLY A 378 11.59 13.68 10.11
N TRP A 379 12.39 12.73 9.62
CA TRP A 379 13.36 12.96 8.56
C TRP A 379 13.14 12.05 7.36
N ALA A 380 13.43 12.57 6.17
CA ALA A 380 13.46 11.82 4.92
C ALA A 380 14.90 11.52 4.50
N ILE A 381 15.20 10.26 4.19
CA ILE A 381 16.45 9.85 3.56
C ILE A 381 16.24 10.01 2.05
N GLY A 382 16.99 10.93 1.41
CA GLY A 382 16.77 11.32 0.02
C GLY A 382 15.51 12.18 -0.15
N ARG A 383 15.14 12.43 -1.40
CA ARG A 383 13.98 13.27 -1.78
C ARG A 383 12.93 12.51 -2.60
N GLY A 384 13.03 11.16 -2.63
CA GLY A 384 12.14 10.31 -3.42
C GLY A 384 12.62 10.11 -4.86
N GLU A 385 13.92 10.25 -5.09
CA GLU A 385 14.56 10.03 -6.37
C GLU A 385 14.38 8.58 -6.85
N VAL A 386 14.40 8.41 -8.16
CA VAL A 386 14.42 7.10 -8.82
C VAL A 386 15.82 6.85 -9.37
N TYR A 387 16.40 5.72 -9.01
CA TYR A 387 17.75 5.33 -9.43
C TYR A 387 17.66 4.15 -10.40
N ALA A 388 18.42 4.23 -11.48
CA ALA A 388 18.57 3.11 -12.42
C ALA A 388 19.49 2.02 -11.84
N ASP A 389 20.54 2.44 -11.10
CA ASP A 389 21.49 1.55 -10.44
C ASP A 389 21.21 1.42 -8.93
N PRO A 390 20.90 0.21 -8.43
CA PRO A 390 20.72 -0.05 -7.01
C PRO A 390 21.94 0.24 -6.14
N GLU A 391 23.16 0.06 -6.65
CA GLU A 391 24.39 0.34 -5.89
C GLU A 391 24.60 1.84 -5.70
N GLU A 392 24.34 2.63 -6.74
CA GLU A 392 24.36 4.08 -6.65
C GLU A 392 23.31 4.60 -5.69
N GLN A 393 22.10 4.06 -5.71
CA GLN A 393 21.05 4.38 -4.73
C GLN A 393 21.55 4.11 -3.30
N ASP A 394 22.16 2.94 -3.05
CA ASP A 394 22.65 2.58 -1.73
C ASP A 394 23.77 3.51 -1.27
N ARG A 395 24.66 3.91 -2.17
CA ARG A 395 25.75 4.84 -1.89
C ARG A 395 25.23 6.22 -1.48
N VAL A 396 24.34 6.80 -2.29
CA VAL A 396 23.77 8.14 -2.07
C VAL A 396 22.90 8.18 -0.81
N GLU A 397 22.03 7.20 -0.63
CA GLU A 397 21.11 7.17 0.51
C GLU A 397 21.83 6.81 1.82
N SER A 398 22.90 6.01 1.78
CA SER A 398 23.76 5.80 2.95
C SER A 398 24.46 7.10 3.38
N GLU A 399 24.96 7.87 2.42
CA GLU A 399 25.56 9.17 2.71
C GLU A 399 24.55 10.16 3.28
N ALA A 400 23.37 10.26 2.67
CA ALA A 400 22.27 11.10 3.16
C ALA A 400 21.88 10.72 4.59
N LEU A 401 21.76 9.43 4.90
CA LEU A 401 21.44 8.95 6.24
C LEU A 401 22.47 9.40 7.27
N PHE A 402 23.79 9.24 6.98
CA PHE A 402 24.82 9.67 7.91
C PHE A 402 24.88 11.19 8.07
N ASN A 403 24.66 11.94 6.99
CA ASN A 403 24.58 13.41 7.06
C ASN A 403 23.43 13.85 7.97
N LEU A 404 22.23 13.24 7.86
CA LEU A 404 21.11 13.50 8.77
C LEU A 404 21.48 13.16 10.23
N LEU A 405 22.08 12.00 10.47
CA LEU A 405 22.46 11.58 11.83
C LEU A 405 23.47 12.55 12.46
N GLU A 406 24.52 12.91 11.72
CA GLU A 406 25.62 13.71 12.25
C GLU A 406 25.30 15.20 12.36
N SER A 407 24.55 15.77 11.39
CA SER A 407 24.32 17.22 11.30
C SER A 407 23.00 17.68 11.90
N GLU A 408 22.00 16.82 12.03
CA GLU A 408 20.67 17.19 12.47
C GLU A 408 20.22 16.38 13.70
N ILE A 409 20.12 15.06 13.58
CA ILE A 409 19.42 14.22 14.56
C ILE A 409 20.18 14.18 15.89
N VAL A 410 21.48 13.87 15.85
CA VAL A 410 22.28 13.78 17.08
C VAL A 410 22.44 15.14 17.74
N PRO A 411 22.78 16.23 17.03
CA PRO A 411 22.80 17.57 17.63
C PRO A 411 21.47 17.95 18.28
N LEU A 412 20.35 17.79 17.58
CA LEU A 412 19.01 18.14 18.08
C LEU A 412 18.62 17.35 19.34
N TYR A 413 18.95 16.04 19.38
CA TYR A 413 18.64 15.21 20.56
C TYR A 413 19.41 15.66 21.80
N TYR A 414 20.64 16.11 21.65
CA TYR A 414 21.52 16.54 22.73
C TYR A 414 21.46 18.04 23.04
N ASP A 415 20.70 18.82 22.27
CA ASP A 415 20.43 20.20 22.60
C ASP A 415 19.45 20.28 23.77
N ARG A 416 19.95 20.80 24.91
CA ARG A 416 19.21 20.89 26.19
C ARG A 416 19.04 22.33 26.61
N ASP A 417 17.83 22.67 27.05
CA ASP A 417 17.59 23.93 27.72
C ASP A 417 18.24 23.97 29.14
N LYS A 418 18.14 25.11 29.81
CA LYS A 418 18.65 25.27 31.20
C LYS A 418 18.03 24.28 32.19
N GLY A 419 16.89 23.69 31.89
CA GLY A 419 16.20 22.66 32.67
C GLY A 419 16.56 21.23 32.29
N GLY A 420 17.49 21.04 31.33
CA GLY A 420 17.93 19.73 30.85
C GLY A 420 16.95 19.07 29.86
N LEU A 421 15.95 19.79 29.32
CA LEU A 421 14.95 19.27 28.40
C LEU A 421 15.32 19.54 26.93
N PRO A 422 15.19 18.56 26.01
CA PRO A 422 15.38 18.74 24.59
C PRO A 422 14.10 19.36 23.98
N ARG A 423 13.93 20.67 24.09
CA ARG A 423 12.67 21.36 23.73
C ARG A 423 12.25 21.15 22.30
N GLU A 424 13.16 21.29 21.36
CA GLU A 424 12.87 21.12 19.93
C GLU A 424 12.53 19.66 19.60
N TRP A 425 13.27 18.70 20.18
CA TRP A 425 12.95 17.28 20.04
C TRP A 425 11.53 16.95 20.54
N ILE A 426 11.17 17.46 21.72
CA ILE A 426 9.82 17.30 22.30
C ILE A 426 8.76 17.95 21.41
N GLY A 427 9.07 19.10 20.82
CA GLY A 427 8.21 19.77 19.84
C GLY A 427 7.94 18.86 18.62
N MET A 428 8.98 18.26 18.05
CA MET A 428 8.83 17.29 16.96
C MET A 428 8.03 16.06 17.39
N MET A 429 8.25 15.52 18.59
CA MET A 429 7.45 14.39 19.12
C MET A 429 5.95 14.74 19.13
N LYS A 430 5.58 15.91 19.66
CA LYS A 430 4.19 16.39 19.68
C LYS A 430 3.63 16.54 18.27
N THR A 431 4.37 17.17 17.38
CA THR A 431 3.95 17.37 15.99
C THR A 431 3.76 16.03 15.26
N SER A 432 4.68 15.08 15.45
CA SER A 432 4.57 13.73 14.90
C SER A 432 3.28 13.03 15.38
N ILE A 433 3.02 13.02 16.70
CA ILE A 433 1.81 12.42 17.27
C ILE A 433 0.55 13.10 16.71
N ARG A 434 0.53 14.42 16.68
CA ARG A 434 -0.60 15.23 16.22
C ARG A 434 -0.92 15.00 14.74
N LYS A 435 0.08 15.13 13.85
CA LYS A 435 -0.11 15.01 12.40
C LYS A 435 -0.43 13.58 11.97
N LEU A 436 0.19 12.59 12.60
CA LEU A 436 0.12 11.20 12.14
C LEU A 436 -1.00 10.41 12.81
N GLY A 437 -1.38 10.75 14.04
CA GLY A 437 -2.32 9.97 14.84
C GLY A 437 -3.71 9.85 14.24
N ALA A 438 -4.25 10.94 13.68
CA ALA A 438 -5.59 10.94 13.09
C ALA A 438 -5.68 10.17 11.78
N TYR A 439 -4.62 10.17 10.96
CA TYR A 439 -4.66 9.56 9.64
C TYR A 439 -4.21 8.09 9.65
N PHE A 440 -3.12 7.76 10.34
CA PHE A 440 -2.52 6.43 10.28
C PHE A 440 -3.06 5.45 11.33
N ASN A 441 -4.38 5.45 11.54
CA ASN A 441 -5.06 4.51 12.42
C ASN A 441 -6.09 3.63 11.68
N THR A 442 -6.41 2.47 12.28
CA THR A 442 -7.34 1.50 11.68
C THR A 442 -8.78 1.99 11.61
N HIS A 443 -9.21 2.93 12.45
CA HIS A 443 -10.57 3.48 12.37
C HIS A 443 -10.79 4.26 11.08
N ARG A 444 -9.82 5.12 10.71
CA ARG A 444 -9.85 5.81 9.41
C ARG A 444 -9.76 4.80 8.27
N MET A 445 -8.82 3.86 8.33
CA MET A 445 -8.64 2.84 7.30
C MET A 445 -9.92 2.02 7.07
N VAL A 446 -10.53 1.50 8.14
CA VAL A 446 -11.76 0.69 8.03
C VAL A 446 -12.93 1.53 7.53
N ARG A 447 -13.06 2.79 8.01
CA ARG A 447 -14.10 3.70 7.50
C ARG A 447 -13.95 3.90 5.98
N GLU A 448 -12.75 4.12 5.49
CA GLU A 448 -12.46 4.29 4.06
C GLU A 448 -12.83 3.02 3.26
N TYR A 449 -12.48 1.82 3.76
CA TYR A 449 -12.94 0.56 3.15
C TYR A 449 -14.46 0.45 3.14
N VAL A 450 -15.13 0.81 4.23
CA VAL A 450 -16.59 0.76 4.31
C VAL A 450 -17.23 1.70 3.28
N GLU A 451 -16.76 2.94 3.22
CA GLU A 451 -17.34 3.98 2.36
C GLU A 451 -17.03 3.74 0.87
N THR A 452 -15.80 3.34 0.54
CA THR A 452 -15.33 3.28 -0.85
C THR A 452 -15.39 1.88 -1.48
N CYS A 453 -15.46 0.82 -0.66
CA CYS A 453 -15.48 -0.56 -1.13
C CYS A 453 -16.73 -1.32 -0.64
N TYR A 454 -16.92 -1.46 0.69
CA TYR A 454 -17.90 -2.42 1.20
C TYR A 454 -19.34 -2.00 0.95
N LEU A 455 -19.72 -0.74 1.21
CA LEU A 455 -21.08 -0.26 0.92
C LEU A 455 -21.39 -0.26 -0.58
N PRO A 456 -20.51 0.22 -1.47
CA PRO A 456 -20.71 0.10 -2.91
C PRO A 456 -20.84 -1.37 -3.37
N ALA A 457 -19.94 -2.26 -2.93
CA ALA A 457 -19.96 -3.68 -3.27
C ALA A 457 -21.26 -4.37 -2.78
N HIS A 458 -21.68 -4.06 -1.56
CA HIS A 458 -22.95 -4.57 -1.01
C HIS A 458 -24.15 -4.14 -1.85
N ARG A 459 -24.24 -2.84 -2.19
CA ARG A 459 -25.36 -2.31 -2.99
C ARG A 459 -25.40 -2.93 -4.39
N ALA A 460 -24.26 -2.99 -5.07
CA ALA A 460 -24.16 -3.58 -6.39
C ALA A 460 -24.49 -5.08 -6.36
N GLY A 461 -23.91 -5.84 -5.42
CA GLY A 461 -24.16 -7.27 -5.27
C GLY A 461 -25.65 -7.56 -4.96
N ARG A 462 -26.28 -6.81 -4.05
CA ARG A 462 -27.71 -6.96 -3.77
C ARG A 462 -28.58 -6.75 -4.99
N LYS A 463 -28.35 -5.64 -5.71
CA LYS A 463 -29.12 -5.32 -6.93
C LYS A 463 -29.06 -6.46 -7.96
N LEU A 464 -27.85 -7.05 -8.16
CA LEU A 464 -27.67 -8.14 -9.10
C LEU A 464 -28.29 -9.47 -8.65
N LEU A 465 -28.46 -9.67 -7.32
CA LEU A 465 -29.01 -10.91 -6.75
C LEU A 465 -30.56 -10.90 -6.71
N GLU A 466 -31.18 -9.73 -6.66
CA GLU A 466 -32.64 -9.57 -6.54
C GLU A 466 -33.39 -10.29 -7.68
N GLY A 467 -34.61 -10.75 -7.41
CA GLY A 467 -35.47 -11.39 -8.40
C GLY A 467 -34.90 -12.68 -9.01
N GLY A 468 -34.17 -13.50 -8.22
CA GLY A 468 -33.56 -14.72 -8.72
C GLY A 468 -32.39 -14.45 -9.69
N MET A 469 -31.60 -13.46 -9.36
CA MET A 469 -30.45 -12.97 -10.14
C MET A 469 -30.85 -12.30 -11.49
N ALA A 470 -32.00 -11.70 -11.57
CA ALA A 470 -32.49 -11.07 -12.81
C ALA A 470 -31.49 -9.99 -13.32
N GLY A 471 -30.97 -9.15 -12.43
CA GLY A 471 -29.96 -8.13 -12.78
C GLY A 471 -28.67 -8.73 -13.31
N ALA A 472 -28.16 -9.81 -12.70
CA ALA A 472 -26.94 -10.48 -13.15
C ALA A 472 -27.14 -11.15 -14.52
N LYS A 473 -28.29 -11.78 -14.75
CA LYS A 473 -28.67 -12.36 -16.07
C LYS A 473 -28.72 -11.28 -17.15
N ALA A 474 -29.39 -10.16 -16.88
CA ALA A 474 -29.50 -9.04 -17.82
C ALA A 474 -28.11 -8.45 -18.15
N LEU A 475 -27.27 -8.22 -17.12
CA LEU A 475 -25.92 -7.69 -17.28
C LEU A 475 -25.01 -8.64 -18.08
N ALA A 476 -25.07 -9.95 -17.81
CA ALA A 476 -24.31 -10.95 -18.54
C ALA A 476 -24.72 -11.02 -20.03
N ALA A 477 -26.03 -11.00 -20.31
CA ALA A 477 -26.56 -10.97 -21.67
C ALA A 477 -26.15 -9.70 -22.41
N TRP A 478 -26.27 -8.54 -21.74
CA TRP A 478 -25.82 -7.25 -22.29
C TRP A 478 -24.30 -7.28 -22.60
N ARG A 479 -23.46 -7.74 -21.67
CA ARG A 479 -22.01 -7.85 -21.85
C ARG A 479 -21.65 -8.73 -23.05
N SER A 480 -22.32 -9.88 -23.20
CA SER A 480 -22.10 -10.78 -24.33
C SER A 480 -22.44 -10.11 -25.68
N ARG A 481 -23.58 -9.40 -25.74
CA ARG A 481 -24.00 -8.64 -26.93
C ARG A 481 -23.02 -7.52 -27.27
N VAL A 482 -22.64 -6.73 -26.26
CA VAL A 482 -21.69 -5.61 -26.45
C VAL A 482 -20.31 -6.11 -26.87
N ALA A 483 -19.81 -7.18 -26.26
CA ALA A 483 -18.52 -7.77 -26.62
C ALA A 483 -18.51 -8.29 -28.07
N ALA A 484 -19.59 -8.92 -28.52
CA ALA A 484 -19.72 -9.42 -29.90
C ALA A 484 -19.71 -8.30 -30.95
N ALA A 485 -20.26 -7.14 -30.61
CA ALA A 485 -20.34 -5.98 -31.52
C ALA A 485 -19.16 -5.02 -31.41
N TRP A 486 -18.28 -5.18 -30.42
CA TRP A 486 -17.25 -4.18 -30.07
C TRP A 486 -16.20 -3.95 -31.18
N GLY A 487 -15.89 -4.98 -31.97
CA GLY A 487 -14.92 -4.91 -33.06
C GLY A 487 -15.35 -3.99 -34.22
N ASP A 488 -16.65 -3.67 -34.32
CA ASP A 488 -17.19 -2.82 -35.36
C ASP A 488 -17.20 -1.31 -34.99
N LEU A 489 -16.81 -0.99 -33.73
CA LEU A 489 -16.80 0.37 -33.22
C LEU A 489 -15.57 1.15 -33.71
N SER A 490 -15.80 2.42 -34.08
CA SER A 490 -14.72 3.37 -34.30
C SER A 490 -15.11 4.75 -33.78
N VAL A 491 -14.12 5.53 -33.42
CA VAL A 491 -14.28 6.89 -32.92
C VAL A 491 -13.24 7.80 -33.53
N ARG A 492 -13.62 9.05 -33.78
CA ARG A 492 -12.70 10.10 -34.26
C ARG A 492 -13.15 11.48 -33.80
N LEU A 493 -12.21 12.36 -33.65
CA LEU A 493 -12.46 13.79 -33.45
C LEU A 493 -12.79 14.44 -34.80
N GLU A 494 -13.86 15.23 -34.89
CA GLU A 494 -14.24 15.94 -36.10
C GLU A 494 -13.29 17.12 -36.38
N ASP A 495 -12.85 17.83 -35.33
CA ASP A 495 -11.91 18.94 -35.38
C ASP A 495 -10.65 18.62 -34.54
N SER A 496 -9.65 18.01 -35.18
CA SER A 496 -8.40 17.59 -34.50
C SER A 496 -7.29 18.64 -34.50
N ARG A 497 -7.50 19.83 -35.13
CA ARG A 497 -6.49 20.89 -35.25
C ARG A 497 -6.91 22.16 -34.50
N TRP A 498 -6.45 22.27 -33.26
CA TRP A 498 -6.65 23.43 -32.41
C TRP A 498 -5.34 24.23 -32.28
N ASP A 499 -5.02 25.02 -33.32
CA ASP A 499 -3.88 25.96 -33.29
C ASP A 499 -4.26 27.30 -32.62
N LYS A 500 -5.27 27.30 -31.74
CA LYS A 500 -5.77 28.53 -31.10
C LYS A 500 -5.35 28.56 -29.62
N GLU A 501 -4.82 29.71 -29.23
CA GLU A 501 -4.65 30.02 -27.82
C GLU A 501 -6.02 30.22 -27.15
N VAL A 502 -6.24 29.49 -26.06
CA VAL A 502 -7.48 29.56 -25.26
C VAL A 502 -7.13 30.10 -23.88
N PRO A 503 -7.84 31.11 -23.38
CA PRO A 503 -7.59 31.66 -22.06
C PRO A 503 -7.83 30.63 -20.96
N VAL A 504 -7.02 30.67 -19.90
CA VAL A 504 -7.29 29.88 -18.66
C VAL A 504 -8.63 30.30 -18.10
N GLY A 505 -9.44 29.31 -17.72
CA GLY A 505 -10.81 29.50 -17.24
C GLY A 505 -11.89 29.36 -18.33
N ALA A 506 -11.53 29.33 -19.60
CA ALA A 506 -12.45 29.03 -20.68
C ALA A 506 -12.61 27.52 -20.90
N ALA A 507 -13.60 27.13 -21.70
CA ALA A 507 -13.81 25.76 -22.14
C ALA A 507 -13.70 25.65 -23.67
N VAL A 508 -13.18 24.52 -24.13
CA VAL A 508 -13.09 24.17 -25.56
C VAL A 508 -14.14 23.14 -25.89
N GLY A 509 -15.06 23.49 -26.81
CA GLY A 509 -16.03 22.53 -27.33
C GLY A 509 -15.37 21.59 -28.33
N VAL A 510 -15.59 20.29 -28.18
CA VAL A 510 -15.07 19.23 -29.04
C VAL A 510 -16.20 18.39 -29.57
N THR A 511 -16.22 18.11 -30.88
CA THR A 511 -17.16 17.20 -31.53
C THR A 511 -16.47 15.87 -31.82
N VAL A 512 -17.09 14.78 -31.38
CA VAL A 512 -16.62 13.41 -31.61
C VAL A 512 -17.62 12.67 -32.46
N ARG A 513 -17.17 11.99 -33.50
CA ARG A 513 -17.97 11.09 -34.30
C ARG A 513 -17.66 9.65 -33.93
N ALA A 514 -18.70 8.87 -33.64
CA ALA A 514 -18.60 7.46 -33.36
C ALA A 514 -19.44 6.61 -34.31
N LYS A 515 -18.87 5.51 -34.80
CA LYS A 515 -19.62 4.45 -35.45
C LYS A 515 -19.88 3.37 -34.41
N LEU A 516 -21.15 3.12 -34.09
CA LEU A 516 -21.55 2.23 -33.00
C LEU A 516 -21.97 0.83 -33.51
N GLY A 517 -21.96 0.58 -34.82
CA GLY A 517 -22.40 -0.69 -35.39
C GLY A 517 -23.83 -1.02 -35.04
N SER A 518 -24.03 -2.14 -34.36
CA SER A 518 -25.33 -2.60 -33.87
C SER A 518 -25.66 -2.12 -32.43
N LEU A 519 -24.73 -1.37 -31.78
CA LEU A 519 -24.93 -0.83 -30.43
C LEU A 519 -25.67 0.51 -30.48
N SER A 520 -26.37 0.82 -29.39
CA SER A 520 -27.02 2.11 -29.19
C SER A 520 -26.11 3.08 -28.42
N PRO A 521 -26.33 4.41 -28.51
CA PRO A 521 -25.61 5.39 -27.69
C PRO A 521 -25.73 5.16 -26.17
N GLU A 522 -26.75 4.40 -25.74
CA GLU A 522 -26.97 4.05 -24.32
C GLU A 522 -26.06 2.90 -23.87
N ASP A 523 -25.55 2.08 -24.78
CA ASP A 523 -24.64 0.95 -24.49
C ASP A 523 -23.19 1.40 -24.27
N VAL A 524 -22.87 2.66 -24.63
CA VAL A 524 -21.51 3.18 -24.60
C VAL A 524 -21.44 4.56 -23.96
N ALA A 525 -20.26 4.91 -23.42
CA ALA A 525 -19.89 6.29 -23.14
C ALA A 525 -18.78 6.69 -24.11
N VAL A 526 -18.98 7.83 -24.77
CA VAL A 526 -17.94 8.48 -25.57
C VAL A 526 -17.25 9.51 -24.69
N GLU A 527 -15.94 9.41 -24.60
CA GLU A 527 -15.12 10.21 -23.69
C GLU A 527 -14.00 10.90 -24.45
N VAL A 528 -13.66 12.12 -24.01
CA VAL A 528 -12.46 12.82 -24.43
C VAL A 528 -11.48 12.80 -23.28
N TYR A 529 -10.38 12.06 -23.45
CA TYR A 529 -9.25 12.04 -22.53
C TYR A 529 -8.34 13.21 -22.87
N TYR A 530 -8.05 14.10 -21.91
CA TYR A 530 -7.31 15.32 -22.16
C TYR A 530 -6.39 15.67 -20.99
N GLY A 531 -5.29 16.37 -21.26
CA GLY A 531 -4.37 16.83 -20.23
C GLY A 531 -3.17 17.57 -20.79
N PRO A 532 -2.31 18.09 -19.91
CA PRO A 532 -1.05 18.71 -20.33
C PRO A 532 -0.15 17.69 -21.01
N LEU A 533 0.54 18.15 -22.06
CA LEU A 533 1.53 17.34 -22.77
C LEU A 533 2.89 17.46 -22.11
N ASP A 534 3.56 16.33 -21.96
CA ASP A 534 4.96 16.26 -21.57
C ASP A 534 5.91 16.60 -22.75
N THR A 535 7.22 16.48 -22.52
CA THR A 535 8.24 16.74 -23.53
C THR A 535 8.24 15.73 -24.68
N ALA A 536 7.67 14.55 -24.48
CA ALA A 536 7.49 13.52 -25.49
C ALA A 536 6.19 13.69 -26.30
N GLY A 537 5.31 14.62 -25.90
CA GLY A 537 4.01 14.85 -26.52
C GLY A 537 2.91 13.90 -26.03
N GLU A 538 3.15 13.21 -24.92
CA GLU A 538 2.18 12.32 -24.28
C GLU A 538 1.36 13.08 -23.23
N ILE A 539 0.08 12.69 -23.07
CA ILE A 539 -0.79 13.29 -22.04
C ILE A 539 -0.34 12.83 -20.65
N HIS A 540 0.09 13.79 -19.85
CA HIS A 540 0.45 13.59 -18.45
C HIS A 540 -0.69 14.05 -17.54
N GLU A 541 -1.04 13.27 -16.51
CA GLU A 541 -2.14 13.58 -15.59
C GLU A 541 -3.48 13.87 -16.30
N GLY A 542 -3.87 12.97 -17.21
CA GLY A 542 -5.07 13.13 -18.01
C GLY A 542 -6.35 13.13 -17.19
N ALA A 543 -7.34 13.87 -17.67
CA ALA A 543 -8.69 13.93 -17.17
C ALA A 543 -9.68 13.51 -18.28
N ILE A 544 -10.93 13.24 -17.89
CA ILE A 544 -11.98 12.80 -18.78
C ILE A 544 -13.06 13.87 -18.86
N ALA A 545 -13.49 14.18 -20.09
CA ALA A 545 -14.74 14.88 -20.38
C ALA A 545 -15.69 13.92 -21.10
N GLU A 546 -16.83 13.57 -20.46
CA GLU A 546 -17.86 12.74 -21.09
C GLU A 546 -18.57 13.54 -22.18
N ALA A 547 -18.65 12.98 -23.38
CA ALA A 547 -19.32 13.58 -24.51
C ALA A 547 -20.81 13.16 -24.54
N ARG A 548 -21.70 14.12 -24.73
CA ARG A 548 -23.14 13.89 -24.83
C ARG A 548 -23.54 13.62 -26.26
N HIS A 549 -24.43 12.66 -26.47
CA HIS A 549 -25.00 12.38 -27.79
C HIS A 549 -25.78 13.59 -28.30
N ASP A 550 -25.47 14.04 -29.52
CA ASP A 550 -26.01 15.26 -30.16
C ASP A 550 -26.75 14.97 -31.46
N GLY A 551 -27.06 13.70 -31.72
CA GLY A 551 -27.79 13.28 -32.92
C GLY A 551 -26.97 12.36 -33.83
N ARG A 552 -27.53 12.05 -34.98
CA ARG A 552 -26.92 11.17 -35.99
C ARG A 552 -26.96 11.87 -37.34
N ASP A 553 -25.84 11.82 -38.07
CA ASP A 553 -25.83 12.12 -39.48
C ASP A 553 -25.38 10.88 -40.29
N GLY A 554 -25.46 10.94 -41.62
CA GLY A 554 -25.31 9.75 -42.47
C GLY A 554 -24.08 8.88 -42.21
N ASP A 555 -23.06 9.38 -41.53
CA ASP A 555 -21.77 8.75 -41.35
C ASP A 555 -21.53 8.24 -39.90
N GLY A 556 -22.44 8.49 -38.96
CA GLY A 556 -22.36 8.01 -37.56
C GLY A 556 -23.08 8.88 -36.55
N ASP A 557 -22.92 8.54 -35.28
CA ASP A 557 -23.46 9.28 -34.17
C ASP A 557 -22.49 10.40 -33.77
N LEU A 558 -23.03 11.59 -33.52
CA LEU A 558 -22.27 12.76 -33.07
C LEU A 558 -22.39 12.93 -31.58
N PHE A 559 -21.25 13.25 -30.95
CA PHE A 559 -21.17 13.52 -29.52
C PHE A 559 -20.41 14.84 -29.29
N ARG A 560 -20.80 15.59 -28.26
CA ARG A 560 -20.14 16.85 -27.87
C ARG A 560 -19.65 16.81 -26.45
N ALA A 561 -18.42 17.27 -26.26
CA ALA A 561 -17.79 17.47 -24.96
C ALA A 561 -17.26 18.89 -24.80
N GLU A 562 -17.14 19.34 -23.56
CA GLU A 562 -16.45 20.58 -23.21
C GLU A 562 -15.22 20.26 -22.37
N ILE A 563 -14.05 20.70 -22.82
CA ILE A 563 -12.77 20.53 -22.14
C ILE A 563 -12.45 21.83 -21.37
N PRO A 564 -12.41 21.82 -20.03
CA PRO A 564 -12.06 23.02 -19.25
C PRO A 564 -10.56 23.30 -19.28
N CYS A 565 -10.16 24.49 -19.65
CA CYS A 565 -8.78 24.96 -19.65
C CYS A 565 -8.39 25.49 -18.26
N LYS A 566 -7.89 24.61 -17.38
CA LYS A 566 -7.61 24.93 -15.97
C LYS A 566 -6.23 25.54 -15.71
N THR A 567 -5.25 25.20 -16.52
CA THR A 567 -3.84 25.63 -16.35
C THR A 567 -3.23 26.05 -17.69
N THR A 568 -2.16 26.81 -17.63
CA THR A 568 -1.37 27.19 -18.82
C THR A 568 -0.54 26.00 -19.32
N GLY A 569 -0.26 25.97 -20.63
CA GLY A 569 0.59 24.94 -21.25
C GLY A 569 0.01 24.38 -22.54
N ARG A 570 0.72 23.41 -23.13
CA ARG A 570 0.23 22.65 -24.27
C ARG A 570 -0.62 21.50 -23.75
N TYR A 571 -1.81 21.33 -24.33
CA TYR A 571 -2.73 20.25 -24.02
C TYR A 571 -2.90 19.31 -25.21
N GLY A 572 -3.00 18.03 -24.93
CA GLY A 572 -3.46 17.02 -25.87
C GLY A 572 -4.84 16.50 -25.49
N PHE A 573 -5.54 15.92 -26.45
CA PHE A 573 -6.78 15.20 -26.21
C PHE A 573 -6.98 14.11 -27.27
N ALA A 574 -7.63 13.02 -26.87
CA ALA A 574 -7.97 11.89 -27.72
C ALA A 574 -9.38 11.39 -27.38
N ALA A 575 -10.12 10.95 -28.36
CA ALA A 575 -11.45 10.39 -28.15
C ALA A 575 -11.39 8.89 -27.89
N ARG A 576 -12.30 8.38 -27.06
CA ARG A 576 -12.45 6.94 -26.82
C ARG A 576 -13.91 6.54 -26.57
N ILE A 577 -14.19 5.26 -26.78
CA ILE A 577 -15.46 4.62 -26.45
C ILE A 577 -15.20 3.61 -25.32
N VAL A 578 -16.03 3.64 -24.27
CA VAL A 578 -16.06 2.67 -23.20
C VAL A 578 -17.49 2.10 -23.03
N PRO A 579 -17.66 0.87 -22.53
CA PRO A 579 -18.99 0.30 -22.30
C PRO A 579 -19.72 1.02 -21.18
N ARG A 580 -21.03 1.17 -21.31
CA ARG A 580 -21.91 1.83 -20.34
C ARG A 580 -23.12 0.97 -20.04
N HIS A 581 -23.34 0.69 -18.76
CA HIS A 581 -24.56 0.03 -18.26
C HIS A 581 -24.79 0.47 -16.81
N PRO A 582 -26.05 0.70 -16.37
CA PRO A 582 -26.35 1.19 -15.01
C PRO A 582 -25.96 0.23 -13.87
N ASP A 583 -25.74 -1.05 -14.18
CA ASP A 583 -25.31 -2.07 -13.22
C ASP A 583 -23.81 -2.42 -13.34
N LEU A 584 -23.09 -1.76 -14.22
CA LEU A 584 -21.67 -1.98 -14.41
C LEU A 584 -20.88 -1.23 -13.35
N VAL A 585 -20.24 -1.96 -12.43
CA VAL A 585 -19.47 -1.35 -11.31
C VAL A 585 -18.14 -0.76 -11.80
N ASN A 586 -17.53 -1.39 -12.80
CA ASN A 586 -16.28 -0.94 -13.41
C ASN A 586 -16.39 -0.99 -14.94
N ALA A 587 -16.44 0.17 -15.56
CA ALA A 587 -16.54 0.33 -17.01
C ALA A 587 -15.25 -0.04 -17.74
N LEU A 588 -14.10 0.04 -17.06
CA LEU A 588 -12.78 -0.19 -17.65
C LEU A 588 -12.49 -1.70 -17.75
N THR A 589 -13.30 -2.40 -18.52
CA THR A 589 -13.13 -3.83 -18.76
C THR A 589 -12.06 -4.04 -19.83
N PRO A 590 -11.08 -4.94 -19.63
CA PRO A 590 -10.10 -5.28 -20.65
C PRO A 590 -10.77 -5.68 -21.97
N LEU A 591 -10.23 -5.24 -23.07
CA LEU A 591 -10.70 -5.48 -24.44
C LEU A 591 -11.97 -4.73 -24.89
N LEU A 592 -12.65 -4.03 -24.01
CA LEU A 592 -13.81 -3.19 -24.36
C LEU A 592 -13.43 -1.69 -24.22
N LEU A 593 -12.47 -1.28 -25.00
CA LEU A 593 -12.01 0.11 -25.11
C LEU A 593 -11.53 0.35 -26.53
N THR A 594 -12.07 1.38 -27.16
CA THR A 594 -11.70 1.78 -28.53
C THR A 594 -11.22 3.22 -28.49
N TRP A 595 -9.98 3.45 -28.92
CA TRP A 595 -9.41 4.78 -29.13
C TRP A 595 -9.51 5.20 -30.60
N GLU A 596 -9.41 6.51 -30.81
CA GLU A 596 -9.23 7.13 -32.11
C GLU A 596 -8.06 6.56 -32.87
#